data_1d91a04b0a09881a81b6f6e349793076
#
_entry.id   1d91a04b0a09881a81b6f6e349793076
#
_cell.length_a   1.000
_cell.length_b   1.000
_cell.length_c   1.000
_cell.angle_alpha   90.00
_cell.angle_beta   90.00
_cell.angle_gamma   90.00
#
_symmetry.space_group_name_H-M   'P 1'
#
loop_
_entity.id
_entity.type
_entity.pdbx_description
1 polymer ?
#
loop_
_entity_poly.entity_id
_entity_poly.type
_entity_poly.pdbx_seq_one_letter_code
_entity_poly.pdbx_strand_id
1 'polypeptide(L)'
;MEELVATLVAAYRESITTLDWMTDETKEKSLAKLEAFTPKIGYPVRWRDYSALVVDAHDLVGNVRRAHAFEQDRELGKIGRPLDRDEWFMTPQTVNAYYNPGMNEIVFPAA
;
A
#
# COMPACT_ATOMS: atom_id res chain seq x y z
N MET A 1 12.80 -9.73 -4.08
CA MET A 1 11.77 -9.38 -3.07
C MET A 1 10.47 -10.19 -3.27
N GLU A 2 9.91 -10.29 -4.47
CA GLU A 2 8.69 -11.07 -4.75
C GLU A 2 8.79 -12.52 -4.30
N GLU A 3 9.87 -13.22 -4.66
CA GLU A 3 10.14 -14.59 -4.24
C GLU A 3 10.23 -14.73 -2.70
N LEU A 4 10.88 -13.76 -2.04
CA LEU A 4 10.96 -13.72 -0.58
C LEU A 4 9.57 -13.62 0.06
N VAL A 5 8.71 -12.72 -0.45
CA VAL A 5 7.35 -12.54 0.07
C VAL A 5 6.50 -13.78 -0.18
N ALA A 6 6.60 -14.39 -1.36
CA ALA A 6 5.91 -15.65 -1.67
C ALA A 6 6.32 -16.80 -0.72
N THR A 7 7.62 -16.91 -0.45
CA THR A 7 8.16 -17.90 0.50
C THR A 7 7.66 -17.62 1.92
N LEU A 8 7.62 -16.35 2.33
CA LEU A 8 7.12 -15.94 3.64
C LEU A 8 5.63 -16.28 3.81
N VAL A 9 4.81 -16.01 2.80
CA VAL A 9 3.37 -16.36 2.81
C VAL A 9 3.18 -17.88 2.93
N ALA A 10 3.98 -18.67 2.21
CA ALA A 10 3.94 -20.13 2.30
C ALA A 10 4.32 -20.62 3.72
N ALA A 11 5.36 -20.06 4.32
CA ALA A 11 5.78 -20.37 5.69
C ALA A 11 4.72 -19.99 6.72
N TYR A 12 4.04 -18.84 6.57
CA TYR A 12 2.93 -18.46 7.44
C TYR A 12 1.74 -19.41 7.31
N ARG A 13 1.41 -19.89 6.11
CA ARG A 13 0.36 -20.88 5.90
C ARG A 13 0.65 -22.16 6.69
N GLU A 14 1.85 -22.69 6.59
CA GLU A 14 2.29 -23.86 7.33
C GLU A 14 2.24 -23.61 8.85
N SER A 15 2.80 -22.50 9.30
CA SER A 15 2.80 -22.12 10.72
C SER A 15 1.38 -22.03 11.29
N ILE A 16 0.45 -21.33 10.64
CA ILE A 16 -0.94 -21.20 11.09
C ILE A 16 -1.61 -22.59 11.21
N THR A 17 -1.35 -23.46 10.25
CA THR A 17 -1.94 -24.82 10.23
C THR A 17 -1.51 -25.66 11.43
N THR A 18 -0.26 -25.50 11.88
CA THR A 18 0.36 -26.31 12.93
C THR A 18 0.25 -25.75 14.35
N LEU A 19 -0.30 -24.53 14.54
CA LEU A 19 -0.42 -23.90 15.87
C LEU A 19 -1.36 -24.67 16.80
N ASP A 20 -0.88 -25.05 17.99
CA ASP A 20 -1.62 -25.84 18.97
C ASP A 20 -2.64 -25.01 19.74
N TRP A 21 -2.35 -23.71 19.97
CA TRP A 21 -3.17 -22.82 20.78
C TRP A 21 -4.36 -22.20 20.01
N MET A 22 -4.40 -22.36 18.71
CA MET A 22 -5.43 -21.77 17.85
C MET A 22 -6.51 -22.80 17.53
N THR A 23 -7.79 -22.44 17.71
CA THR A 23 -8.91 -23.30 17.32
C THR A 23 -8.99 -23.48 15.80
N ASP A 24 -9.60 -24.57 15.33
CA ASP A 24 -9.74 -24.84 13.90
C ASP A 24 -10.51 -23.72 13.18
N GLU A 25 -11.59 -23.20 13.79
CA GLU A 25 -12.33 -22.04 13.25
C GLU A 25 -11.43 -20.80 13.09
N THR A 26 -10.56 -20.54 14.05
CA THR A 26 -9.64 -19.40 13.99
C THR A 26 -8.56 -19.63 12.95
N LYS A 27 -8.07 -20.86 12.79
CA LYS A 27 -7.13 -21.23 11.72
C LYS A 27 -7.73 -20.97 10.33
N GLU A 28 -8.96 -21.41 10.10
CA GLU A 28 -9.68 -21.16 8.82
C GLU A 28 -9.78 -19.67 8.51
N LYS A 29 -10.20 -18.85 9.48
CA LYS A 29 -10.28 -17.40 9.32
C LYS A 29 -8.92 -16.75 9.05
N SER A 30 -7.87 -17.23 9.72
CA SER A 30 -6.50 -16.75 9.54
C SER A 30 -5.95 -17.10 8.16
N LEU A 31 -6.22 -18.31 7.68
CA LEU A 31 -5.84 -18.75 6.34
C LEU A 31 -6.60 -17.97 5.28
N ALA A 32 -7.90 -17.74 5.44
CA ALA A 32 -8.69 -16.90 4.53
C ALA A 32 -8.15 -15.46 4.47
N LYS A 33 -7.73 -14.89 5.62
CA LYS A 33 -7.08 -13.58 5.65
C LYS A 33 -5.74 -13.59 4.91
N LEU A 34 -4.94 -14.66 5.07
CA LEU A 34 -3.66 -14.82 4.37
C LEU A 34 -3.86 -14.96 2.85
N GLU A 35 -4.93 -15.63 2.41
CA GLU A 35 -5.26 -15.74 0.98
C GLU A 35 -5.71 -14.41 0.36
N ALA A 36 -6.38 -13.57 1.14
CA ALA A 36 -6.80 -12.23 0.74
C ALA A 36 -5.68 -11.18 0.87
N PHE A 37 -4.48 -11.60 1.28
CA PHE A 37 -3.33 -10.72 1.48
C PHE A 37 -2.74 -10.24 0.16
N THR A 38 -2.55 -8.94 0.03
CA THR A 38 -2.04 -8.32 -1.20
C THR A 38 -0.62 -7.79 -0.99
N PRO A 39 0.41 -8.40 -1.60
CA PRO A 39 1.75 -7.84 -1.63
C PRO A 39 1.87 -6.80 -2.76
N LYS A 40 2.46 -5.65 -2.44
CA LYS A 40 2.86 -4.59 -3.39
C LYS A 40 4.37 -4.40 -3.30
N ILE A 41 5.09 -4.65 -4.38
CA ILE A 41 6.54 -4.72 -4.37
C ILE A 41 7.12 -3.85 -5.48
N GLY A 42 8.11 -3.02 -5.12
CA GLY A 42 8.87 -2.19 -6.04
C GLY A 42 8.24 -0.83 -6.29
N TYR A 43 7.27 -0.74 -7.18
CA TYR A 43 6.64 0.51 -7.59
C TYR A 43 5.17 0.30 -7.98
N PRO A 44 4.36 1.38 -7.97
CA PRO A 44 2.94 1.29 -8.32
C PRO A 44 2.73 0.96 -9.80
N VAL A 45 1.68 0.19 -10.09
CA VAL A 45 1.25 -0.10 -11.47
C VAL A 45 0.83 1.18 -12.20
N ARG A 46 0.21 2.09 -11.47
CA ARG A 46 -0.21 3.41 -11.96
C ARG A 46 0.46 4.51 -11.16
N TRP A 47 1.25 5.35 -11.87
CA TRP A 47 1.89 6.51 -11.28
C TRP A 47 0.88 7.61 -10.97
N ARG A 48 1.16 8.41 -9.93
CA ARG A 48 0.38 9.60 -9.63
C ARG A 48 0.55 10.62 -10.75
N ASP A 49 -0.56 11.09 -11.28
CA ASP A 49 -0.58 12.13 -12.32
C ASP A 49 -0.47 13.51 -11.68
N TYR A 50 0.58 14.24 -12.00
CA TYR A 50 0.84 15.61 -11.56
C TYR A 50 0.68 16.62 -12.71
N SER A 51 0.12 16.25 -13.85
CA SER A 51 0.00 17.11 -15.03
C SER A 51 -0.78 18.41 -14.77
N ALA A 52 -1.71 18.38 -13.82
CA ALA A 52 -2.48 19.58 -13.43
C ALA A 52 -1.76 20.48 -12.42
N LEU A 53 -0.61 20.06 -11.88
CA LEU A 53 0.15 20.84 -10.91
C LEU A 53 1.03 21.87 -11.64
N VAL A 54 0.71 23.16 -11.47
CA VAL A 54 1.50 24.26 -12.04
C VAL A 54 2.70 24.58 -11.15
N VAL A 55 3.90 24.52 -11.72
CA VAL A 55 5.16 24.86 -11.05
C VAL A 55 5.82 26.05 -11.75
N ASP A 56 6.18 27.06 -10.97
CA ASP A 56 6.90 28.27 -11.43
C ASP A 56 8.31 28.30 -10.81
N ALA A 57 9.34 28.39 -11.63
CA ALA A 57 10.74 28.40 -11.18
C ALA A 57 11.09 29.59 -10.26
N HIS A 58 10.30 30.65 -10.28
CA HIS A 58 10.55 31.89 -9.54
C HIS A 58 9.61 32.11 -8.36
N ASP A 59 8.71 31.18 -8.07
CA ASP A 59 7.69 31.27 -7.00
C ASP A 59 7.68 30.06 -6.07
N LEU A 60 8.70 29.96 -5.22
CA LEU A 60 8.81 28.84 -4.27
C LEU A 60 7.58 28.73 -3.35
N VAL A 61 7.15 29.84 -2.75
CA VAL A 61 6.02 29.85 -1.80
C VAL A 61 4.72 29.50 -2.51
N GLY A 62 4.49 30.01 -3.71
CA GLY A 62 3.33 29.64 -4.53
C GLY A 62 3.37 28.19 -4.94
N ASN A 63 4.52 27.63 -5.30
CA ASN A 63 4.66 26.18 -5.60
C ASN A 63 4.26 25.30 -4.42
N VAL A 64 4.72 25.63 -3.21
CA VAL A 64 4.36 24.89 -2.00
C VAL A 64 2.85 24.93 -1.76
N ARG A 65 2.24 26.13 -1.89
CA ARG A 65 0.78 26.27 -1.73
C ARG A 65 -0.01 25.50 -2.78
N ARG A 66 0.41 25.57 -4.06
CA ARG A 66 -0.23 24.80 -5.14
C ARG A 66 -0.09 23.30 -4.94
N ALA A 67 1.07 22.82 -4.51
CA ALA A 67 1.27 21.40 -4.21
C ALA A 67 0.38 20.93 -3.06
N HIS A 68 0.26 21.70 -1.98
CA HIS A 68 -0.65 21.39 -0.89
C HIS A 68 -2.12 21.39 -1.32
N ALA A 69 -2.55 22.38 -2.08
CA ALA A 69 -3.91 22.44 -2.60
C ALA A 69 -4.21 21.25 -3.51
N PHE A 70 -3.29 20.93 -4.42
CA PHE A 70 -3.41 19.75 -5.30
C PHE A 70 -3.59 18.45 -4.52
N GLU A 71 -2.77 18.19 -3.50
CA GLU A 71 -2.91 16.98 -2.67
C GLU A 71 -4.20 16.99 -1.87
N GLN A 72 -4.60 18.12 -1.33
CA GLN A 72 -5.87 18.24 -0.60
C GLN A 72 -7.07 17.98 -1.50
N ASP A 73 -7.10 18.54 -2.69
CA ASP A 73 -8.17 18.32 -3.67
C ASP A 73 -8.23 16.86 -4.10
N ARG A 74 -7.07 16.21 -4.26
CA ARG A 74 -6.98 14.77 -4.54
C ARG A 74 -7.58 13.94 -3.41
N GLU A 75 -7.24 14.23 -2.15
CA GLU A 75 -7.78 13.51 -0.99
C GLU A 75 -9.30 13.73 -0.83
N LEU A 76 -9.76 14.97 -0.97
CA LEU A 76 -11.20 15.28 -0.91
C LEU A 76 -11.96 14.61 -2.07
N GLY A 77 -11.33 14.51 -3.24
CA GLY A 77 -11.89 13.84 -4.41
C GLY A 77 -12.10 12.34 -4.25
N LYS A 78 -11.60 11.71 -3.18
CA LYS A 78 -11.87 10.30 -2.85
C LYS A 78 -13.23 10.09 -2.17
N ILE A 79 -13.80 11.14 -1.58
CA ILE A 79 -15.07 11.06 -0.86
C ILE A 79 -16.17 10.59 -1.82
N GLY A 80 -16.91 9.57 -1.42
CA GLY A 80 -17.98 8.99 -2.23
C GLY A 80 -17.54 8.11 -3.40
N ARG A 81 -16.23 7.85 -3.54
CA ARG A 81 -15.70 6.92 -4.56
C ARG A 81 -15.32 5.57 -3.94
N PRO A 82 -15.30 4.50 -4.73
CA PRO A 82 -14.72 3.22 -4.29
C PRO A 82 -13.27 3.38 -3.86
N LEU A 83 -12.84 2.53 -2.91
CA LEU A 83 -11.45 2.46 -2.47
C LEU A 83 -10.52 2.11 -3.65
N ASP A 84 -9.52 2.94 -3.88
CA ASP A 84 -8.45 2.65 -4.85
C ASP A 84 -7.44 1.69 -4.22
N ARG A 85 -7.52 0.41 -4.58
CA ARG A 85 -6.60 -0.61 -4.07
C ARG A 85 -5.20 -0.54 -4.67
N ASP A 86 -5.00 0.23 -5.74
CA ASP A 86 -3.68 0.41 -6.37
C ASP A 86 -2.90 1.58 -5.77
N GLU A 87 -3.53 2.36 -4.88
CA GLU A 87 -2.88 3.50 -4.26
C GLU A 87 -1.72 3.09 -3.35
N TRP A 88 -0.59 3.80 -3.49
CA TRP A 88 0.58 3.68 -2.62
C TRP A 88 0.70 4.89 -1.71
N PHE A 89 1.02 4.64 -0.42
CA PHE A 89 1.20 5.69 0.59
C PHE A 89 2.67 6.04 0.85
N MET A 90 3.59 5.35 0.16
CA MET A 90 5.02 5.67 0.12
C MET A 90 5.48 5.71 -1.32
N THR A 91 6.50 6.52 -1.58
CA THR A 91 7.14 6.58 -2.90
C THR A 91 8.14 5.43 -3.08
N PRO A 92 8.43 4.96 -4.30
CA PRO A 92 9.32 3.84 -4.55
C PRO A 92 10.76 4.01 -4.04
N GLN A 93 11.24 5.24 -3.91
CA GLN A 93 12.58 5.54 -3.37
C GLN A 93 12.62 5.62 -1.83
N THR A 94 11.52 5.37 -1.16
CA THR A 94 11.47 5.38 0.31
C THR A 94 12.07 4.09 0.87
N VAL A 95 13.15 4.21 1.66
CA VAL A 95 13.76 3.08 2.37
C VAL A 95 12.88 2.73 3.57
N ASN A 96 11.81 2.02 3.35
CA ASN A 96 10.83 1.61 4.37
C ASN A 96 9.91 0.52 3.81
N ALA A 97 8.98 0.06 4.66
CA ALA A 97 7.87 -0.82 4.31
C ALA A 97 6.68 -0.51 5.22
N TYR A 98 5.48 -0.85 4.80
CA TYR A 98 4.30 -0.73 5.66
C TYR A 98 3.29 -1.85 5.41
N TYR A 99 2.48 -2.12 6.45
CA TYR A 99 1.28 -2.93 6.35
C TYR A 99 0.04 -2.05 6.53
N ASN A 100 -0.93 -2.16 5.63
CA ASN A 100 -2.22 -1.48 5.72
C ASN A 100 -3.32 -2.48 6.10
N PRO A 101 -3.80 -2.48 7.35
CA PRO A 101 -4.81 -3.43 7.79
C PRO A 101 -6.18 -3.22 7.13
N GLY A 102 -6.50 -1.99 6.72
CA GLY A 102 -7.76 -1.69 6.04
C GLY A 102 -7.85 -2.28 4.63
N MET A 103 -6.71 -2.46 3.97
CA MET A 103 -6.59 -3.08 2.64
C MET A 103 -6.08 -4.52 2.70
N ASN A 104 -5.61 -4.99 3.85
CA ASN A 104 -4.90 -6.25 4.04
C ASN A 104 -3.72 -6.41 3.06
N GLU A 105 -2.87 -5.38 3.01
CA GLU A 105 -1.74 -5.31 2.09
C GLU A 105 -0.43 -5.01 2.79
N ILE A 106 0.67 -5.53 2.24
CA ILE A 106 2.03 -5.15 2.60
C ILE A 106 2.71 -4.50 1.41
N VAL A 107 3.44 -3.42 1.67
CA VAL A 107 4.10 -2.65 0.62
C VAL A 107 5.59 -2.55 0.91
N PHE A 108 6.39 -3.01 -0.06
CA PHE A 108 7.85 -2.90 -0.07
C PHE A 108 8.26 -2.02 -1.25
N PRO A 109 8.61 -0.75 -1.03
CA PRO A 109 9.20 0.10 -2.07
C PRO A 109 10.49 -0.48 -2.64
N ALA A 110 10.93 0.03 -3.80
CA ALA A 110 12.09 -0.49 -4.53
C ALA A 110 13.43 -0.21 -3.84
N ALA A 111 13.49 0.80 -2.96
CA ALA A 111 14.72 1.20 -2.27
C ALA A 111 15.14 0.21 -1.17
#